data_70cb4f61ff3e8c3b70910ff540ae47b6
#
_entry.id   70cb4f61ff3e8c3b70910ff540ae47b6
#
_cell.length_a   1.000
_cell.length_b   1.000
_cell.length_c   1.000
_cell.angle_alpha   90.00
_cell.angle_beta   90.00
_cell.angle_gamma   90.00
#
_symmetry.space_group_name_H-M   'P 1'
#
loop_
_entity.id
_entity.type
_entity.pdbx_description
1 polymer ?
#
loop_
_entity_poly.entity_id
_entity_poly.type
_entity_poly.pdbx_seq_one_letter_code
_entity_poly.pdbx_strand_id
1 'polypeptide(L)'
;LMGEAIDATGIQFKLLNRSRGPAVWSPRAQADKHRYSNWVRDALKREKGISWIRGRVDSVLVKDSKINGVSLSTGACYYCKALVVTTGTFLNGIIHIGPEQHAAGRVGEPPARALAESLKALNFRWGRLKTGTPPRVHQSSIDFTQLSIERGDQDPVPFSFMTNSLEGNQIDCYLAHTNERVHSLVRQNLNKSPLFNGQIQGIGPRYCCLLYTSDAADE
;
A
#
# COMPACT_ATOMS: atom_id res chain seq x y z
N LEU A 1 -11.45 -8.02 11.88
CA LEU A 1 -10.15 -7.40 12.14
C LEU A 1 -9.90 -6.17 11.26
N MET A 2 -9.91 -6.29 9.90
CA MET A 2 -9.59 -5.15 9.02
C MET A 2 -10.64 -4.03 9.10
N GLY A 3 -11.93 -4.37 9.11
CA GLY A 3 -13.01 -3.40 9.28
C GLY A 3 -12.92 -2.66 10.60
N GLU A 4 -12.76 -3.38 11.71
CA GLU A 4 -12.58 -2.77 13.03
C GLU A 4 -11.33 -1.90 13.14
N ALA A 5 -10.23 -2.34 12.51
CA ALA A 5 -9.00 -1.57 12.48
C ALA A 5 -9.18 -0.22 11.75
N ILE A 6 -9.84 -0.23 10.60
CA ILE A 6 -10.09 1.00 9.85
C ILE A 6 -11.11 1.90 10.55
N ASP A 7 -12.14 1.33 11.16
CA ASP A 7 -13.14 2.07 11.93
C ASP A 7 -12.49 2.79 13.13
N ALA A 8 -11.54 2.12 13.80
CA ALA A 8 -10.82 2.69 14.94
C ALA A 8 -9.70 3.69 14.57
N THR A 9 -9.22 3.68 13.35
CA THR A 9 -8.01 4.45 12.97
C THR A 9 -8.19 5.31 11.72
N GLY A 10 -9.37 5.27 11.14
CA GLY A 10 -9.73 6.07 9.98
C GLY A 10 -9.70 7.56 10.31
N ILE A 11 -9.25 8.35 9.35
CA ILE A 11 -9.18 9.80 9.45
C ILE A 11 -10.13 10.49 8.46
N GLN A 12 -10.62 9.75 7.46
CA GLN A 12 -11.68 10.20 6.57
C GLN A 12 -12.41 8.99 5.99
N PHE A 13 -13.73 9.07 5.90
CA PHE A 13 -14.61 8.05 5.34
C PHE A 13 -15.49 8.69 4.26
N LYS A 14 -15.57 8.05 3.09
CA LYS A 14 -16.37 8.55 1.97
C LYS A 14 -16.92 7.39 1.14
N LEU A 15 -18.20 7.49 0.78
CA LEU A 15 -18.83 6.58 -0.16
C LEU A 15 -18.67 7.14 -1.58
N LEU A 16 -17.81 6.50 -2.38
CA LEU A 16 -17.55 6.88 -3.76
C LEU A 16 -18.67 6.43 -4.70
N ASN A 17 -18.77 7.08 -5.86
CA ASN A 17 -19.71 6.76 -6.94
C ASN A 17 -21.20 6.86 -6.55
N ARG A 18 -21.56 7.72 -5.62
CA ARG A 18 -22.97 7.90 -5.20
C ARG A 18 -23.89 8.23 -6.35
N SER A 19 -23.45 9.07 -7.29
CA SER A 19 -24.22 9.50 -8.47
C SER A 19 -24.50 8.38 -9.47
N ARG A 20 -23.73 7.29 -9.42
CA ARG A 20 -23.84 6.19 -10.40
C ARG A 20 -24.72 5.01 -9.92
N GLY A 21 -25.29 5.11 -8.75
CA GLY A 21 -26.21 4.14 -8.18
C GLY A 21 -25.55 3.05 -7.32
N PRO A 22 -26.37 2.32 -6.53
CA PRO A 22 -25.88 1.41 -5.48
C PRO A 22 -24.97 0.27 -5.96
N ALA A 23 -25.13 -0.18 -7.20
CA ALA A 23 -24.31 -1.27 -7.76
C ALA A 23 -22.82 -0.96 -7.85
N VAL A 24 -22.45 0.31 -7.85
CA VAL A 24 -21.05 0.76 -7.94
C VAL A 24 -20.59 1.59 -6.74
N TRP A 25 -21.41 1.69 -5.72
CA TRP A 25 -21.02 2.36 -4.48
C TRP A 25 -19.80 1.68 -3.87
N SER A 26 -18.80 2.47 -3.57
CA SER A 26 -17.51 1.98 -3.07
C SER A 26 -17.12 2.74 -1.81
N PRO A 27 -17.30 2.17 -0.62
CA PRO A 27 -16.82 2.80 0.59
C PRO A 27 -15.30 2.88 0.59
N ARG A 28 -14.76 4.06 0.89
CA ARG A 28 -13.34 4.33 1.04
C ARG A 28 -13.07 4.94 2.39
N ALA A 29 -12.02 4.48 3.06
CA ALA A 29 -11.48 5.14 4.23
C ALA A 29 -10.00 5.43 4.07
N GLN A 30 -9.56 6.58 4.56
CA GLN A 30 -8.15 6.89 4.75
C GLN A 30 -7.79 6.64 6.21
N ALA A 31 -6.67 5.99 6.45
CA ALA A 31 -6.19 5.66 7.78
C ALA A 31 -4.91 6.42 8.13
N ASP A 32 -4.77 6.76 9.40
CA ASP A 32 -3.45 7.01 9.95
C ASP A 32 -2.63 5.72 9.90
N LYS A 33 -1.59 5.71 9.08
CA LYS A 33 -0.74 4.54 8.84
C LYS A 33 -0.16 3.94 10.12
N HIS A 34 0.28 4.78 11.05
CA HIS A 34 0.90 4.32 12.28
C HIS A 34 -0.13 3.80 13.28
N ARG A 35 -1.25 4.51 13.42
CA ARG A 35 -2.36 4.06 14.27
C ARG A 35 -2.92 2.73 13.78
N TYR A 36 -3.16 2.58 12.47
CA TYR A 36 -3.65 1.33 11.88
C TYR A 36 -2.71 0.16 12.14
N SER A 37 -1.41 0.34 11.86
CA SER A 37 -0.40 -0.69 12.09
C SER A 37 -0.29 -1.09 13.57
N ASN A 38 -0.34 -0.13 14.47
CA ASN A 38 -0.30 -0.37 15.91
C ASN A 38 -1.55 -1.12 16.38
N TRP A 39 -2.72 -0.68 15.92
CA TRP A 39 -4.00 -1.30 16.29
C TRP A 39 -4.03 -2.78 15.89
N VAL A 40 -3.67 -3.09 14.62
CA VAL A 40 -3.63 -4.48 14.13
C VAL A 40 -2.62 -5.31 14.93
N ARG A 41 -1.43 -4.77 15.17
CA ARG A 41 -0.40 -5.46 15.96
C ARG A 41 -0.90 -5.77 17.38
N ASP A 42 -1.55 -4.82 18.03
CA ASP A 42 -2.01 -4.98 19.40
C ASP A 42 -3.23 -5.93 19.48
N ALA A 43 -4.10 -5.91 18.45
CA ALA A 43 -5.16 -6.90 18.32
C ALA A 43 -4.59 -8.33 18.19
N LEU A 44 -3.62 -8.52 17.28
CA LEU A 44 -3.00 -9.84 17.08
C LEU A 44 -2.19 -10.31 18.29
N LYS A 45 -1.59 -9.40 19.08
CA LYS A 45 -0.89 -9.77 20.32
C LYS A 45 -1.82 -10.33 21.41
N ARG A 46 -3.09 -9.95 21.38
CA ARG A 46 -4.09 -10.48 22.32
C ARG A 46 -4.59 -11.87 21.96
N GLU A 47 -4.35 -12.30 20.72
CA GLU A 47 -4.79 -13.62 20.25
C GLU A 47 -3.92 -14.74 20.85
N LYS A 48 -4.59 -15.70 21.47
CA LYS A 48 -3.93 -16.91 21.97
C LYS A 48 -3.51 -17.80 20.79
N GLY A 49 -2.31 -18.36 20.84
CA GLY A 49 -1.80 -19.25 19.80
C GLY A 49 -1.02 -18.56 18.69
N ILE A 50 -0.82 -17.24 18.76
CA ILE A 50 0.09 -16.51 17.84
C ILE A 50 1.44 -16.31 18.55
N SER A 51 2.50 -16.85 17.95
CA SER A 51 3.87 -16.60 18.37
C SER A 51 4.56 -15.64 17.42
N TRP A 52 5.20 -14.62 17.97
CA TRP A 52 5.89 -13.59 17.21
C TRP A 52 7.37 -13.89 17.10
N ILE A 53 7.88 -13.97 15.87
CA ILE A 53 9.29 -14.13 15.59
C ILE A 53 9.75 -12.93 14.79
N ARG A 54 10.72 -12.20 15.32
CA ARG A 54 11.34 -11.07 14.63
C ARG A 54 12.58 -11.55 13.89
N GLY A 55 12.59 -11.41 12.58
CA GLY A 55 13.73 -11.79 11.76
C GLY A 55 13.44 -11.60 10.27
N ARG A 56 14.49 -11.67 9.46
CA ARG A 56 14.38 -11.67 8.00
C ARG A 56 14.46 -13.11 7.51
N VAL A 57 13.45 -13.54 6.78
CA VAL A 57 13.44 -14.87 6.15
C VAL A 57 14.29 -14.79 4.88
N ASP A 58 15.27 -15.68 4.77
CA ASP A 58 16.16 -15.77 3.61
C ASP A 58 15.81 -16.95 2.70
N SER A 59 15.28 -18.05 3.24
CA SER A 59 14.89 -19.17 2.38
C SER A 59 13.67 -19.93 2.88
N VAL A 60 13.02 -20.59 1.93
CA VAL A 60 11.96 -21.58 2.18
C VAL A 60 12.60 -22.97 2.22
N LEU A 61 12.33 -23.71 3.26
CA LEU A 61 12.80 -25.09 3.42
C LEU A 61 11.77 -26.05 2.83
N VAL A 62 12.21 -26.87 1.88
CA VAL A 62 11.39 -27.90 1.24
C VAL A 62 12.02 -29.26 1.47
N LYS A 63 11.23 -30.25 1.83
CA LYS A 63 11.62 -31.67 1.96
C LYS A 63 10.55 -32.53 1.32
N ASP A 64 10.96 -33.49 0.48
CA ASP A 64 10.05 -34.40 -0.20
C ASP A 64 8.91 -33.69 -0.95
N SER A 65 9.24 -32.59 -1.66
CA SER A 65 8.30 -31.71 -2.38
C SER A 65 7.24 -31.05 -1.52
N LYS A 66 7.43 -30.99 -0.21
CA LYS A 66 6.52 -30.34 0.74
C LYS A 66 7.24 -29.24 1.52
N ILE A 67 6.47 -28.23 1.90
CA ILE A 67 6.97 -27.19 2.82
C ILE A 67 7.41 -27.85 4.12
N ASN A 68 8.61 -27.51 4.56
CA ASN A 68 9.18 -27.97 5.82
C ASN A 68 9.40 -26.81 6.81
N GLY A 69 9.54 -25.58 6.30
CA GLY A 69 9.77 -24.41 7.15
C GLY A 69 10.42 -23.25 6.42
N VAL A 70 11.04 -22.38 7.21
CA VAL A 70 11.83 -21.24 6.71
C VAL A 70 13.14 -21.13 7.48
N SER A 71 14.17 -20.56 6.84
CA SER A 71 15.39 -20.15 7.53
C SER A 71 15.49 -18.62 7.56
N LEU A 72 15.98 -18.10 8.66
CA LEU A 72 16.26 -16.69 8.83
C LEU A 72 17.70 -16.34 8.41
N SER A 73 17.97 -15.08 8.19
CA SER A 73 19.32 -14.53 7.91
C SER A 73 20.34 -14.81 9.01
N THR A 74 19.88 -15.16 10.21
CA THR A 74 20.71 -15.57 11.35
C THR A 74 21.10 -17.06 11.31
N GLY A 75 20.57 -17.83 10.37
CA GLY A 75 20.72 -19.29 10.31
C GLY A 75 19.68 -20.05 11.14
N ALA A 76 18.87 -19.39 11.94
CA ALA A 76 17.81 -20.06 12.70
C ALA A 76 16.72 -20.61 11.75
N CYS A 77 16.26 -21.83 12.00
CA CYS A 77 15.22 -22.48 11.23
C CYS A 77 13.94 -22.61 12.05
N TYR A 78 12.81 -22.38 11.39
CA TYR A 78 11.47 -22.56 11.96
C TYR A 78 10.68 -23.51 11.06
N TYR A 79 10.23 -24.61 11.64
CA TYR A 79 9.51 -25.64 10.91
C TYR A 79 8.00 -25.40 10.93
N CYS A 80 7.34 -25.67 9.82
CA CYS A 80 5.89 -25.51 9.69
C CYS A 80 5.30 -26.47 8.66
N LYS A 81 4.02 -26.76 8.79
CA LYS A 81 3.25 -27.57 7.83
C LYS A 81 2.71 -26.76 6.65
N ALA A 82 2.56 -25.46 6.83
CA ALA A 82 2.09 -24.52 5.80
C ALA A 82 2.79 -23.18 5.98
N LEU A 83 2.99 -22.47 4.87
CA LEU A 83 3.64 -21.17 4.83
C LEU A 83 2.78 -20.19 4.03
N VAL A 84 2.49 -19.03 4.61
CA VAL A 84 1.85 -17.91 3.90
C VAL A 84 2.87 -16.79 3.72
N VAL A 85 3.11 -16.39 2.49
CA VAL A 85 4.08 -15.34 2.14
C VAL A 85 3.35 -14.03 1.84
N THR A 86 3.58 -13.01 2.65
CA THR A 86 2.89 -11.71 2.56
C THR A 86 3.90 -10.55 2.58
N THR A 87 4.85 -10.60 1.65
CA THR A 87 6.03 -9.71 1.62
C THR A 87 5.74 -8.27 1.19
N GLY A 88 4.55 -7.97 0.72
CA GLY A 88 4.22 -6.64 0.23
C GLY A 88 5.17 -6.19 -0.88
N THR A 89 5.79 -5.02 -0.74
CA THR A 89 6.73 -4.44 -1.71
C THR A 89 8.19 -4.86 -1.51
N PHE A 90 8.47 -5.78 -0.57
CA PHE A 90 9.85 -6.10 -0.17
C PHE A 90 10.52 -7.18 -1.02
N LEU A 91 9.75 -8.08 -1.66
CA LEU A 91 10.29 -9.21 -2.41
C LEU A 91 11.09 -8.73 -3.63
N ASN A 92 12.41 -8.73 -3.50
CA ASN A 92 13.36 -8.16 -4.46
C ASN A 92 12.96 -6.74 -4.90
N GLY A 93 12.55 -5.90 -3.94
CA GLY A 93 12.05 -4.56 -4.18
C GLY A 93 13.13 -3.60 -4.69
N ILE A 94 12.72 -2.69 -5.58
CA ILE A 94 13.55 -1.60 -6.10
C ILE A 94 12.70 -0.32 -6.02
N ILE A 95 13.29 0.74 -5.47
CA ILE A 95 12.70 2.08 -5.44
C ILE A 95 13.37 2.91 -6.54
N HIS A 96 12.55 3.65 -7.27
CA HIS A 96 12.99 4.64 -8.23
C HIS A 96 12.67 6.04 -7.71
N ILE A 97 13.64 6.92 -7.68
CA ILE A 97 13.51 8.34 -7.33
C ILE A 97 14.17 9.15 -8.44
N GLY A 98 13.39 9.66 -9.37
CA GLY A 98 13.94 10.22 -10.60
C GLY A 98 14.81 9.18 -11.32
N PRO A 99 16.04 9.51 -11.72
CA PRO A 99 16.95 8.58 -12.41
C PRO A 99 17.58 7.54 -11.47
N GLU A 100 17.53 7.75 -10.17
CA GLU A 100 18.21 6.91 -9.20
C GLU A 100 17.41 5.65 -8.89
N GLN A 101 18.12 4.53 -8.67
CA GLN A 101 17.57 3.26 -8.27
C GLN A 101 18.17 2.78 -6.97
N HIS A 102 17.32 2.43 -6.03
CA HIS A 102 17.74 1.90 -4.74
C HIS A 102 17.08 0.56 -4.48
N ALA A 103 17.90 -0.44 -4.12
CA ALA A 103 17.35 -1.72 -3.69
C ALA A 103 16.72 -1.58 -2.30
N ALA A 104 15.42 -1.53 -2.25
CA ALA A 104 14.66 -1.36 -1.01
C ALA A 104 13.22 -1.85 -1.18
N GLY A 105 12.60 -2.27 -0.09
CA GLY A 105 11.16 -2.53 -0.03
C GLY A 105 10.36 -1.25 0.21
N ARG A 106 10.92 -0.37 1.05
CA ARG A 106 10.51 1.01 1.31
C ARG A 106 11.74 1.86 1.53
N VAL A 107 11.59 3.19 1.50
CA VAL A 107 12.69 4.10 1.82
C VAL A 107 13.24 3.80 3.21
N GLY A 108 14.54 3.52 3.30
CA GLY A 108 15.23 3.16 4.54
C GLY A 108 15.08 1.70 4.97
N GLU A 109 14.34 0.86 4.23
CA GLU A 109 14.11 -0.55 4.58
C GLU A 109 14.65 -1.49 3.49
N PRO A 110 15.58 -2.42 3.82
CA PRO A 110 16.21 -3.30 2.84
C PRO A 110 15.20 -4.29 2.22
N PRO A 111 15.41 -4.72 0.96
CA PRO A 111 14.56 -5.68 0.29
C PRO A 111 14.83 -7.11 0.74
N ALA A 112 13.87 -8.01 0.59
CA ALA A 112 14.00 -9.44 0.78
C ALA A 112 14.51 -10.12 -0.50
N ARG A 113 15.82 -10.03 -0.78
CA ARG A 113 16.42 -10.61 -1.97
C ARG A 113 16.60 -12.13 -1.88
N ALA A 114 17.18 -12.59 -0.78
CA ALA A 114 17.45 -14.03 -0.58
C ALA A 114 16.17 -14.85 -0.63
N LEU A 115 15.09 -14.40 0.01
CA LEU A 115 13.77 -15.04 -0.09
C LEU A 115 13.27 -15.06 -1.53
N ALA A 116 13.46 -13.99 -2.30
CA ALA A 116 13.05 -13.95 -3.71
C ALA A 116 13.78 -15.02 -4.53
N GLU A 117 15.08 -15.16 -4.36
CA GLU A 117 15.87 -16.20 -5.07
C GLU A 117 15.48 -17.61 -4.62
N SER A 118 15.25 -17.82 -3.32
CA SER A 118 14.75 -19.09 -2.79
C SER A 118 13.41 -19.49 -3.42
N LEU A 119 12.48 -18.53 -3.55
CA LEU A 119 11.19 -18.80 -4.19
C LEU A 119 11.32 -19.03 -5.70
N LYS A 120 12.23 -18.33 -6.40
CA LYS A 120 12.51 -18.57 -7.82
C LYS A 120 13.02 -20.00 -8.06
N ALA A 121 13.87 -20.51 -7.18
CA ALA A 121 14.39 -21.87 -7.26
C ALA A 121 13.29 -22.95 -7.17
N LEU A 122 12.10 -22.59 -6.70
CA LEU A 122 10.92 -23.47 -6.66
C LEU A 122 10.09 -23.45 -7.97
N ASN A 123 10.62 -22.85 -9.03
CA ASN A 123 10.02 -22.80 -10.36
C ASN A 123 8.64 -22.13 -10.46
N PHE A 124 8.32 -21.21 -9.55
CA PHE A 124 7.13 -20.38 -9.72
C PHE A 124 7.28 -19.43 -10.92
N ARG A 125 6.17 -19.08 -11.57
CA ARG A 125 6.17 -18.02 -12.58
C ARG A 125 6.29 -16.66 -11.89
N TRP A 126 7.19 -15.85 -12.42
CA TRP A 126 7.51 -14.53 -11.86
C TRP A 126 7.11 -13.40 -12.79
N GLY A 127 6.71 -12.30 -12.21
CA GLY A 127 6.52 -11.04 -12.88
C GLY A 127 6.96 -9.90 -11.98
N ARG A 128 7.33 -8.78 -12.58
CA ARG A 128 7.61 -7.56 -11.85
C ARG A 128 6.42 -6.63 -11.95
N LEU A 129 5.89 -6.25 -10.80
CA LEU A 129 4.85 -5.25 -10.69
C LEU A 129 5.47 -3.92 -10.28
N LYS A 130 4.90 -2.82 -10.74
CA LYS A 130 5.27 -1.48 -10.31
C LYS A 130 4.10 -0.80 -9.62
N THR A 131 4.38 0.04 -8.63
CA THR A 131 3.41 0.95 -8.02
C THR A 131 3.95 2.37 -8.07
N GLY A 132 3.06 3.38 -8.13
CA GLY A 132 3.43 4.77 -7.99
C GLY A 132 3.26 5.24 -6.54
N THR A 133 4.08 6.19 -6.14
CA THR A 133 3.90 6.92 -4.88
C THR A 133 3.69 8.39 -5.23
N PRO A 134 2.64 9.05 -4.72
CA PRO A 134 2.42 10.47 -4.95
C PRO A 134 3.55 11.28 -4.29
N PRO A 135 3.85 12.47 -4.82
CA PRO A 135 4.80 13.36 -4.18
C PRO A 135 4.31 13.74 -2.78
N ARG A 136 5.24 13.80 -1.84
CA ARG A 136 4.99 14.33 -0.50
C ARG A 136 5.53 15.74 -0.45
N VAL A 137 4.64 16.68 -0.23
CA VAL A 137 4.97 18.11 -0.15
C VAL A 137 4.83 18.60 1.28
N HIS A 138 5.57 19.64 1.63
CA HIS A 138 5.45 20.25 2.94
C HIS A 138 4.14 21.03 3.03
N GLN A 139 3.39 20.85 4.11
CA GLN A 139 2.06 21.45 4.26
C GLN A 139 2.09 22.98 4.07
N SER A 140 3.12 23.67 4.59
CA SER A 140 3.25 25.11 4.44
C SER A 140 3.54 25.60 3.01
N SER A 141 3.85 24.68 2.07
CA SER A 141 4.05 25.01 0.66
C SER A 141 2.75 24.96 -0.15
N ILE A 142 1.64 24.61 0.47
CA ILE A 142 0.33 24.47 -0.20
C ILE A 142 -0.50 25.71 0.07
N ASP A 143 -0.95 26.35 -0.99
CA ASP A 143 -1.97 27.40 -0.89
C ASP A 143 -3.37 26.77 -0.90
N PHE A 144 -3.88 26.49 0.28
CA PHE A 144 -5.20 25.88 0.46
C PHE A 144 -6.35 26.78 -0.01
N THR A 145 -6.12 28.10 -0.17
CA THR A 145 -7.16 29.01 -0.65
C THR A 145 -7.54 28.80 -2.11
N GLN A 146 -6.67 28.16 -2.86
CA GLN A 146 -6.87 27.83 -4.28
C GLN A 146 -7.48 26.43 -4.49
N LEU A 147 -7.77 25.70 -3.43
CA LEU A 147 -8.21 24.33 -3.48
C LEU A 147 -9.64 24.16 -3.00
N SER A 148 -10.38 23.27 -3.63
CA SER A 148 -11.70 22.89 -3.15
C SER A 148 -11.59 21.90 -2.00
N ILE A 149 -12.39 22.12 -0.95
CA ILE A 149 -12.41 21.21 0.20
C ILE A 149 -13.20 19.95 -0.15
N GLU A 150 -12.57 18.81 0.03
CA GLU A 150 -13.18 17.48 -0.07
C GLU A 150 -13.38 16.89 1.31
N ARG A 151 -14.58 17.01 1.83
CA ARG A 151 -14.97 16.46 3.14
C ARG A 151 -15.31 14.99 3.05
N GLY A 152 -15.09 14.26 4.14
CA GLY A 152 -15.68 12.94 4.32
C GLY A 152 -17.20 13.02 4.45
N ASP A 153 -17.85 11.86 4.43
CA ASP A 153 -19.30 11.77 4.62
C ASP A 153 -19.68 12.30 6.02
N GLN A 154 -20.79 12.98 6.11
CA GLN A 154 -21.27 13.51 7.37
C GLN A 154 -21.71 12.38 8.32
N ASP A 155 -22.38 11.37 7.78
CA ASP A 155 -22.82 10.18 8.50
C ASP A 155 -22.19 8.93 7.85
N PRO A 156 -20.89 8.65 8.11
CA PRO A 156 -20.21 7.54 7.48
C PRO A 156 -20.66 6.21 8.07
N VAL A 157 -20.80 5.21 7.20
CA VAL A 157 -21.12 3.84 7.61
C VAL A 157 -19.83 3.11 7.99
N PRO A 158 -19.80 2.43 9.16
CA PRO A 158 -18.65 1.61 9.54
C PRO A 158 -18.36 0.49 8.55
N PHE A 159 -17.10 0.10 8.44
CA PHE A 159 -16.66 -1.04 7.63
C PHE A 159 -16.91 -2.38 8.31
N SER A 160 -16.93 -2.40 9.64
CA SER A 160 -17.18 -3.59 10.43
C SER A 160 -18.62 -3.62 10.91
N PHE A 161 -19.28 -4.76 10.75
CA PHE A 161 -20.59 -5.01 11.38
C PHE A 161 -20.52 -5.05 12.92
N MET A 162 -19.30 -5.10 13.49
CA MET A 162 -19.08 -5.08 14.94
C MET A 162 -18.93 -3.66 15.49
N THR A 163 -18.89 -2.65 14.62
CA THR A 163 -18.75 -1.24 14.99
C THR A 163 -20.10 -0.55 14.90
N ASN A 164 -20.57 -0.01 16.00
CA ASN A 164 -21.89 0.66 16.03
C ASN A 164 -21.83 2.09 15.49
N SER A 165 -20.74 2.80 15.76
CA SER A 165 -20.55 4.19 15.32
C SER A 165 -19.08 4.50 15.12
N LEU A 166 -18.80 5.44 14.23
CA LEU A 166 -17.44 5.96 14.03
C LEU A 166 -17.24 7.19 14.92
N GLU A 167 -16.16 7.17 15.69
CA GLU A 167 -15.82 8.25 16.60
C GLU A 167 -14.70 9.14 16.02
N GLY A 168 -14.74 10.42 16.38
CA GLY A 168 -13.68 11.38 16.06
C GLY A 168 -14.00 12.31 14.89
N ASN A 169 -13.18 13.35 14.78
CA ASN A 169 -13.27 14.31 13.70
C ASN A 169 -12.55 13.81 12.46
N GLN A 170 -13.19 13.91 11.32
CA GLN A 170 -12.59 13.61 10.04
C GLN A 170 -11.64 14.74 9.61
N ILE A 171 -10.59 14.38 8.88
CA ILE A 171 -9.63 15.32 8.30
C ILE A 171 -10.08 15.62 6.87
N ASP A 172 -10.22 16.90 6.54
CA ASP A 172 -10.56 17.32 5.19
C ASP A 172 -9.40 17.05 4.22
N CYS A 173 -9.74 16.58 3.03
CA CYS A 173 -8.86 16.55 1.88
C CYS A 173 -9.10 17.78 1.00
N TYR A 174 -8.24 17.98 0.02
CA TYR A 174 -8.34 19.13 -0.89
C TYR A 174 -8.15 18.63 -2.32
N LEU A 175 -9.02 19.11 -3.20
CA LEU A 175 -8.99 18.79 -4.62
C LEU A 175 -8.23 19.90 -5.37
N ALA A 176 -7.19 19.48 -6.09
CA ALA A 176 -6.45 20.32 -7.03
C ALA A 176 -6.68 19.83 -8.45
N HIS A 177 -7.04 20.72 -9.34
CA HIS A 177 -7.18 20.40 -10.76
C HIS A 177 -5.86 20.65 -11.50
N THR A 178 -5.52 19.76 -12.43
CA THR A 178 -4.42 19.99 -13.36
C THR A 178 -4.84 21.06 -14.38
N ASN A 179 -3.87 21.79 -14.90
CA ASN A 179 -4.06 22.85 -15.89
C ASN A 179 -3.02 22.72 -17.00
N GLU A 180 -3.14 23.53 -18.03
CA GLU A 180 -2.25 23.46 -19.19
C GLU A 180 -0.77 23.67 -18.84
N ARG A 181 -0.47 24.48 -17.82
CA ARG A 181 0.90 24.68 -17.31
C ARG A 181 1.47 23.37 -16.73
N VAL A 182 0.66 22.65 -15.94
CA VAL A 182 1.03 21.34 -15.40
C VAL A 182 1.20 20.32 -16.51
N HIS A 183 0.27 20.28 -17.48
CA HIS A 183 0.37 19.36 -18.61
C HIS A 183 1.61 19.62 -19.47
N SER A 184 1.91 20.88 -19.75
CA SER A 184 3.13 21.27 -20.50
C SER A 184 4.40 20.88 -19.75
N LEU A 185 4.45 21.09 -18.43
CA LEU A 185 5.58 20.69 -17.60
C LEU A 185 5.79 19.17 -17.63
N VAL A 186 4.71 18.40 -17.55
CA VAL A 186 4.78 16.92 -17.65
C VAL A 186 5.29 16.50 -19.02
N ARG A 187 4.73 17.04 -20.12
CA ARG A 187 5.17 16.71 -21.49
C ARG A 187 6.65 17.01 -21.72
N GLN A 188 7.15 18.13 -21.22
CA GLN A 188 8.56 18.53 -21.37
C GLN A 188 9.53 17.62 -20.59
N ASN A 189 9.04 16.87 -19.61
CA ASN A 189 9.88 16.05 -18.73
C ASN A 189 9.57 14.55 -18.83
N LEU A 190 8.77 14.09 -19.80
CA LEU A 190 8.46 12.68 -19.99
C LEU A 190 9.69 11.81 -20.16
N ASN A 191 10.70 12.29 -20.87
CA ASN A 191 11.97 11.61 -21.09
C ASN A 191 12.80 11.43 -19.83
N LYS A 192 12.54 12.21 -18.78
CA LYS A 192 13.18 12.08 -17.45
C LYS A 192 12.43 11.10 -16.55
N SER A 193 11.24 10.69 -16.92
CA SER A 193 10.45 9.76 -16.13
C SER A 193 10.95 8.34 -16.29
N PRO A 194 11.33 7.65 -15.21
CA PRO A 194 11.79 6.25 -15.27
C PRO A 194 10.77 5.28 -15.89
N LEU A 195 9.50 5.65 -15.86
CA LEU A 195 8.43 4.87 -16.49
C LEU A 195 8.45 5.01 -18.02
N PHE A 196 8.60 6.25 -18.52
CA PHE A 196 8.51 6.55 -19.95
C PHE A 196 9.83 6.37 -20.69
N ASN A 197 10.96 6.46 -20.00
CA ASN A 197 12.28 6.21 -20.58
C ASN A 197 12.69 4.72 -20.62
N GLY A 198 11.81 3.81 -20.14
CA GLY A 198 12.06 2.37 -20.16
C GLY A 198 12.92 1.84 -19.01
N GLN A 199 13.33 2.67 -18.06
CA GLN A 199 14.09 2.23 -16.89
C GLN A 199 13.27 1.29 -15.99
N ILE A 200 11.97 1.53 -15.84
CA ILE A 200 11.06 0.67 -15.11
C ILE A 200 10.49 -0.38 -16.05
N GLN A 201 11.02 -1.60 -15.93
CA GLN A 201 10.49 -2.77 -16.62
C GLN A 201 9.52 -3.51 -15.70
N GLY A 202 8.26 -3.15 -15.73
CA GLY A 202 7.25 -3.77 -14.89
C GLY A 202 5.85 -3.42 -15.34
N ILE A 203 4.92 -4.34 -15.05
CA ILE A 203 3.50 -4.11 -15.31
C ILE A 203 2.93 -3.35 -14.11
N GLY A 204 2.42 -2.16 -14.35
CA GLY A 204 1.67 -1.42 -13.36
C GLY A 204 0.23 -1.94 -13.27
N PRO A 205 -0.38 -1.93 -12.09
CA PRO A 205 -1.82 -2.06 -12.03
C PRO A 205 -2.45 -0.94 -12.87
N ARG A 206 -3.49 -1.28 -13.60
CA ARG A 206 -4.18 -0.33 -14.48
C ARG A 206 -4.76 0.84 -13.67
N TYR A 207 -5.13 0.55 -12.43
CA TYR A 207 -5.60 1.52 -11.45
C TYR A 207 -4.72 1.40 -10.21
N CYS A 208 -3.90 2.41 -9.97
CA CYS A 208 -3.27 2.59 -8.67
C CYS A 208 -4.27 3.36 -7.80
N CYS A 209 -4.50 2.93 -6.59
CA CYS A 209 -5.36 3.63 -5.63
C CYS A 209 -4.98 5.09 -5.39
N LEU A 210 -3.78 5.48 -5.78
CA LEU A 210 -3.28 6.85 -5.71
C LEU A 210 -3.67 7.72 -6.92
N LEU A 211 -3.93 7.09 -8.07
CA LEU A 211 -4.48 7.76 -9.25
C LEU A 211 -6.01 7.73 -9.25
N TYR A 212 -6.55 6.82 -8.49
CA TYR A 212 -7.97 6.60 -8.41
C TYR A 212 -8.73 7.70 -7.69
N THR A 213 -8.05 8.47 -6.87
CA THR A 213 -8.65 9.58 -6.15
C THR A 213 -8.83 10.82 -6.99
N SER A 214 -8.35 10.83 -8.19
CA SER A 214 -8.60 11.93 -9.11
C SER A 214 -9.80 11.66 -9.96
N ASP A 215 -10.72 10.85 -9.40
CA ASP A 215 -11.64 10.47 -9.95
C ASP A 215 -12.55 10.90 -10.90
N ALA A 216 -12.06 10.75 -11.96
CA ALA A 216 -12.71 10.11 -13.11
C ALA A 216 -13.89 9.19 -12.69
N ALA A 217 -13.96 8.84 -11.48
CA ALA A 217 -15.07 8.07 -10.93
C ALA A 217 -16.23 8.91 -10.41
N ASP A 218 -16.00 10.18 -10.13
CA ASP A 218 -17.01 11.12 -9.64
C ASP A 218 -17.49 12.12 -10.73
N GLU A 219 -16.94 12.04 -11.94
CA GLU A 219 -17.40 12.81 -13.11
C GLU A 219 -18.45 12.08 -13.95
#